data_19742efd6f62a89e96a574fa42abb395
#
_entry.id   19742efd6f62a89e96a574fa42abb395
#
_cell.length_a   1.000
_cell.length_b   1.000
_cell.length_c   1.000
_cell.angle_alpha   90.00
_cell.angle_beta   90.00
_cell.angle_gamma   90.00
#
_symmetry.space_group_name_H-M   'P 1'
#
loop_
_entity.id
_entity.type
_entity.pdbx_description
1 polymer ?
#
loop_
_entity_poly.entity_id
_entity_poly.type
_entity_poly.pdbx_seq_one_letter_code
_entity_poly.pdbx_strand_id
1 'polypeptide(L)'
;MPWLASSRRTERESDLRMALTLSPLLLDAGIDPASALVIRHAYVREHEDSGLSGIHADSTDAEIIAYTHNQSADTRRFPAIPARYWVVFIKEGGDQARLWSVVENRGEISNDGTRRVFDVAQSEHMADLRNRLVIGWRSPRSWWMNAITAATYPVFGIADAEPIPFPGFDRLVLTHAQLQAVMREHRYASWRTALSSVVGIYLITDNRDGRQYVGKADGAESIRQRWTAYATNGHGGNVELRGLDPISFQFSLLRVFDPATPTRDIDAAESHFKEALGTRRHGLNRN
;
A
#
# COMPACT_ATOMS: atom_id res chain seq x y z
N MET A 1 33.97 22.32 -29.29
CA MET A 1 32.50 22.22 -29.31
C MET A 1 31.97 22.06 -27.88
N PRO A 2 31.51 23.10 -27.18
CA PRO A 2 30.91 23.00 -25.85
C PRO A 2 29.52 23.66 -25.79
N TRP A 3 28.56 23.30 -26.67
CA TRP A 3 27.24 23.95 -26.72
C TRP A 3 26.05 23.03 -26.47
N LEU A 4 26.26 21.75 -26.13
CA LEU A 4 25.17 20.77 -25.91
C LEU A 4 24.89 20.41 -24.44
N ALA A 5 25.64 20.97 -23.49
CA ALA A 5 25.44 20.64 -22.07
C ALA A 5 24.53 21.64 -21.33
N SER A 6 24.25 22.82 -21.91
CA SER A 6 23.46 23.88 -21.25
C SER A 6 21.95 23.71 -21.42
N SER A 7 21.47 23.10 -22.51
CA SER A 7 20.03 23.01 -22.79
C SER A 7 19.31 21.95 -21.92
N ARG A 8 20.00 20.85 -21.55
CA ARG A 8 19.38 19.78 -20.74
C ARG A 8 19.22 20.14 -19.26
N ARG A 9 19.96 21.13 -18.76
CA ARG A 9 19.85 21.57 -17.36
C ARG A 9 18.69 22.54 -17.18
N THR A 10 18.44 23.38 -18.17
CA THR A 10 17.30 24.34 -18.18
C THR A 10 15.96 23.65 -18.39
N GLU A 11 15.88 22.58 -19.18
CA GLU A 11 14.64 21.82 -19.37
C GLU A 11 14.24 21.05 -18.08
N ARG A 12 15.21 20.48 -17.34
CA ARG A 12 14.92 19.84 -16.04
C ARG A 12 14.51 20.84 -14.95
N GLU A 13 15.02 22.06 -14.97
CA GLU A 13 14.63 23.12 -14.03
C GLU A 13 13.28 23.74 -14.39
N SER A 14 12.88 23.78 -15.66
CA SER A 14 11.56 24.26 -16.09
C SER A 14 10.45 23.23 -15.80
N ASP A 15 10.72 21.94 -15.93
CA ASP A 15 9.76 20.87 -15.59
C ASP A 15 9.51 20.80 -14.07
N LEU A 16 10.49 21.15 -13.24
CA LEU A 16 10.33 21.25 -11.78
C LEU A 16 9.47 22.46 -11.34
N ARG A 17 9.29 23.46 -12.19
CA ARG A 17 8.49 24.66 -11.86
C ARG A 17 6.98 24.49 -12.05
N MET A 18 6.53 23.44 -12.71
CA MET A 18 5.10 23.18 -13.00
C MET A 18 4.50 22.02 -12.19
N ALA A 19 5.27 21.34 -11.36
CA ALA A 19 4.74 20.26 -10.54
C ALA A 19 3.86 20.82 -9.41
N LEU A 20 2.60 20.40 -9.36
CA LEU A 20 1.73 20.66 -8.22
C LEU A 20 2.39 20.10 -6.94
N THR A 21 2.47 20.93 -5.90
CA THR A 21 3.03 20.53 -4.61
C THR A 21 1.94 20.48 -3.54
N LEU A 22 2.29 19.96 -2.36
CA LEU A 22 1.35 19.87 -1.25
C LEU A 22 0.91 21.24 -0.72
N SER A 23 1.75 22.28 -0.85
CA SER A 23 1.49 23.62 -0.29
C SER A 23 0.17 24.24 -0.70
N PRO A 24 -0.19 24.35 -1.99
CA PRO A 24 -1.46 24.92 -2.40
C PRO A 24 -2.66 24.18 -1.82
N LEU A 25 -2.58 22.87 -1.71
CA LEU A 25 -3.67 22.03 -1.19
C LEU A 25 -3.88 22.22 0.31
N LEU A 26 -2.80 22.44 1.08
CA LEU A 26 -2.90 22.76 2.51
C LEU A 26 -3.56 24.13 2.70
N LEU A 27 -3.12 25.13 1.96
CA LEU A 27 -3.65 26.49 2.06
C LEU A 27 -5.13 26.57 1.63
N ASP A 28 -5.50 25.90 0.55
CA ASP A 28 -6.89 25.81 0.08
C ASP A 28 -7.79 25.13 1.10
N ALA A 29 -7.27 24.13 1.80
CA ALA A 29 -7.97 23.46 2.90
C ALA A 29 -7.99 24.28 4.20
N GLY A 30 -7.46 25.50 4.22
CA GLY A 30 -7.40 26.34 5.41
C GLY A 30 -6.37 25.93 6.46
N ILE A 31 -5.37 25.15 6.07
CA ILE A 31 -4.28 24.71 6.94
C ILE A 31 -3.05 25.57 6.69
N ASP A 32 -2.66 26.36 7.69
CA ASP A 32 -1.35 27.02 7.66
C ASP A 32 -0.24 25.98 7.88
N PRO A 33 0.71 25.82 6.92
CA PRO A 33 1.83 24.90 7.07
C PRO A 33 2.66 25.15 8.33
N ALA A 34 2.69 26.37 8.88
CA ALA A 34 3.39 26.67 10.13
C ALA A 34 2.71 26.04 11.36
N SER A 35 1.43 25.74 11.27
CA SER A 35 0.61 25.16 12.35
C SER A 35 0.36 23.65 12.18
N ALA A 36 1.04 22.99 11.25
CA ALA A 36 0.79 21.60 10.93
C ALA A 36 2.06 20.74 10.90
N LEU A 37 1.88 19.46 11.21
CA LEU A 37 2.84 18.39 10.94
C LEU A 37 2.33 17.52 9.80
N VAL A 38 3.25 16.94 9.05
CA VAL A 38 2.94 15.87 8.08
C VAL A 38 3.55 14.57 8.60
N ILE A 39 2.72 13.54 8.72
CA ILE A 39 3.09 12.23 9.25
C ILE A 39 2.90 11.19 8.16
N ARG A 40 3.85 10.25 8.03
CA ARG A 40 3.73 9.10 7.15
C ARG A 40 3.83 7.82 7.96
N HIS A 41 2.72 7.15 8.13
CA HIS A 41 2.72 5.80 8.66
C HIS A 41 3.19 4.80 7.60
N ALA A 42 4.13 3.95 7.97
CA ALA A 42 4.56 2.84 7.15
C ALA A 42 3.91 1.56 7.66
N TYR A 43 3.64 0.62 6.75
CA TYR A 43 3.32 -0.74 7.15
C TYR A 43 4.49 -1.29 7.97
N VAL A 44 4.22 -1.63 9.20
CA VAL A 44 5.17 -2.33 10.08
C VAL A 44 4.48 -3.64 10.42
N ARG A 45 5.11 -4.75 10.08
CA ARG A 45 4.75 -6.05 10.68
C ARG A 45 4.80 -5.85 12.19
N GLU A 46 3.86 -6.46 12.90
CA GLU A 46 3.69 -6.39 14.34
C GLU A 46 5.03 -6.07 15.06
N HIS A 47 5.07 -4.98 15.77
CA HIS A 47 6.11 -4.77 16.75
C HIS A 47 5.82 -5.74 17.88
N GLU A 48 6.54 -6.84 17.95
CA GLU A 48 6.43 -7.87 19.00
C GLU A 48 6.47 -7.29 20.42
N ASP A 49 7.13 -6.13 20.59
CA ASP A 49 7.32 -5.49 21.89
C ASP A 49 6.23 -4.49 22.30
N SER A 50 5.26 -4.13 21.44
CA SER A 50 4.39 -2.99 21.72
C SER A 50 2.91 -3.33 21.89
N GLY A 51 2.49 -4.51 21.52
CA GLY A 51 1.07 -4.92 21.54
C GLY A 51 0.17 -4.09 20.60
N LEU A 52 0.76 -3.25 19.74
CA LEU A 52 0.07 -2.47 18.73
C LEU A 52 0.22 -3.17 17.39
N SER A 53 -0.89 -3.53 16.77
CA SER A 53 -0.91 -3.99 15.37
C SER A 53 -0.43 -2.84 14.47
N GLY A 54 0.46 -3.16 13.52
CA GLY A 54 0.92 -2.18 12.53
C GLY A 54 -0.23 -1.75 11.61
N ILE A 55 -0.10 -0.55 11.04
CA ILE A 55 -1.05 -0.03 10.05
C ILE A 55 -0.77 -0.65 8.68
N HIS A 56 -1.82 -1.09 8.01
CA HIS A 56 -1.79 -1.60 6.64
C HIS A 56 -2.91 -0.98 5.78
N ALA A 57 -2.92 -1.28 4.50
CA ALA A 57 -3.84 -0.68 3.54
C ALA A 57 -5.34 -0.88 3.87
N ASP A 58 -5.67 -1.86 4.70
CA ASP A 58 -7.05 -2.17 5.12
C ASP A 58 -7.30 -1.90 6.60
N SER A 59 -6.37 -1.24 7.28
CA SER A 59 -6.63 -0.77 8.63
C SER A 59 -7.83 0.18 8.62
N THR A 60 -8.72 -0.02 9.57
CA THR A 60 -9.88 0.84 9.76
C THR A 60 -9.45 2.22 10.25
N ASP A 61 -10.29 3.22 10.07
CA ASP A 61 -10.03 4.56 10.60
C ASP A 61 -9.79 4.54 12.12
N ALA A 62 -10.49 3.69 12.85
CA ALA A 62 -10.31 3.52 14.29
C ALA A 62 -8.90 2.98 14.64
N GLU A 63 -8.40 2.00 13.89
CA GLU A 63 -7.05 1.46 14.08
C GLU A 63 -5.98 2.50 13.72
N ILE A 64 -6.17 3.27 12.65
CA ILE A 64 -5.24 4.32 12.25
C ILE A 64 -5.21 5.45 13.28
N ILE A 65 -6.36 5.86 13.81
CA ILE A 65 -6.44 6.84 14.92
C ILE A 65 -5.71 6.28 16.15
N ALA A 66 -6.03 5.04 16.57
CA ALA A 66 -5.42 4.38 17.71
C ALA A 66 -3.90 4.26 17.60
N TYR A 67 -3.38 4.11 16.39
CA TYR A 67 -1.94 4.16 16.13
C TYR A 67 -1.39 5.58 16.15
N THR A 68 -2.10 6.53 15.53
CA THR A 68 -1.66 7.92 15.37
C THR A 68 -1.60 8.66 16.70
N HIS A 69 -2.51 8.40 17.63
CA HIS A 69 -2.53 9.07 18.93
C HIS A 69 -1.35 8.65 19.85
N ASN A 70 -0.69 7.52 19.58
CA ASN A 70 0.46 7.05 20.32
C ASN A 70 1.77 7.57 19.71
N GLN A 71 2.50 8.38 20.46
CA GLN A 71 3.74 8.99 20.00
C GLN A 71 4.89 8.72 20.97
N SER A 72 6.13 8.88 20.49
CA SER A 72 7.32 8.73 21.34
C SER A 72 7.42 9.85 22.35
N ALA A 73 7.83 9.53 23.59
CA ALA A 73 8.18 10.52 24.59
C ALA A 73 9.58 11.14 24.32
N ASP A 74 10.44 10.50 23.53
CA ASP A 74 11.72 11.06 23.12
C ASP A 74 11.50 12.23 22.14
N THR A 75 11.81 13.44 22.58
CA THR A 75 11.63 14.68 21.80
C THR A 75 12.51 14.77 20.56
N ARG A 76 13.51 13.93 20.43
CA ARG A 76 14.30 13.77 19.20
C ARG A 76 13.56 12.96 18.14
N ARG A 77 12.59 12.14 18.56
CA ARG A 77 11.78 11.28 17.68
C ARG A 77 10.43 11.89 17.32
N PHE A 78 9.84 12.67 18.24
CA PHE A 78 8.58 13.39 18.00
C PHE A 78 8.61 14.73 18.73
N PRO A 79 8.02 15.84 18.20
CA PRO A 79 8.13 17.17 18.77
C PRO A 79 7.64 17.22 20.22
N ALA A 80 8.35 17.98 21.08
CA ALA A 80 7.93 18.24 22.46
C ALA A 80 6.53 18.90 22.50
N ILE A 81 6.30 19.85 21.61
CA ILE A 81 5.02 20.53 21.42
C ILE A 81 4.58 20.29 19.97
N PRO A 82 3.79 19.24 19.70
CA PRO A 82 3.32 18.96 18.34
C PRO A 82 2.32 20.03 17.89
N ALA A 83 2.28 20.26 16.57
CA ALA A 83 1.34 21.19 15.97
C ALA A 83 -0.13 20.77 16.19
N ARG A 84 -1.05 21.71 16.00
CA ARG A 84 -2.49 21.47 16.12
C ARG A 84 -3.01 20.50 15.07
N TYR A 85 -2.56 20.60 13.81
CA TYR A 85 -3.02 19.72 12.73
C TYR A 85 -1.95 18.74 12.32
N TRP A 86 -2.31 17.46 12.19
CA TRP A 86 -1.44 16.42 11.68
C TRP A 86 -2.04 15.89 10.37
N VAL A 87 -1.35 16.12 9.27
CA VAL A 87 -1.72 15.62 7.94
C VAL A 87 -1.13 14.23 7.79
N VAL A 88 -1.97 13.22 7.90
CA VAL A 88 -1.53 11.83 8.02
C VAL A 88 -1.61 11.12 6.67
N PHE A 89 -0.48 10.60 6.24
CA PHE A 89 -0.32 9.79 5.04
C PHE A 89 0.01 8.35 5.40
N ILE A 90 -0.43 7.42 4.57
CA ILE A 90 -0.03 6.00 4.63
C ILE A 90 0.96 5.74 3.49
N LYS A 91 2.07 5.08 3.81
CA LYS A 91 3.07 4.70 2.81
C LYS A 91 2.45 3.75 1.78
N GLU A 92 2.68 4.06 0.51
CA GLU A 92 2.46 3.17 -0.62
C GLU A 92 3.79 2.62 -1.16
N GLY A 93 3.79 2.04 -2.35
CA GLY A 93 5.02 1.51 -2.95
C GLY A 93 6.04 2.62 -3.29
N GLY A 94 7.33 2.29 -3.20
CA GLY A 94 8.41 3.25 -3.48
C GLY A 94 8.41 4.45 -2.53
N ASP A 95 8.55 5.64 -3.11
CA ASP A 95 8.55 6.92 -2.39
C ASP A 95 7.17 7.58 -2.34
N GLN A 96 6.10 6.84 -2.53
CA GLN A 96 4.73 7.36 -2.52
C GLN A 96 4.09 7.27 -1.14
N ALA A 97 3.25 8.26 -0.85
CA ALA A 97 2.41 8.27 0.33
C ALA A 97 1.02 8.83 -0.02
N ARG A 98 -0.03 8.14 0.43
CA ARG A 98 -1.43 8.51 0.19
C ARG A 98 -2.01 9.16 1.44
N LEU A 99 -2.69 10.28 1.25
CA LEU A 99 -3.41 10.96 2.33
C LEU A 99 -4.48 10.02 2.89
N TRP A 100 -4.38 9.75 4.19
CA TRP A 100 -5.47 9.11 4.91
C TRP A 100 -6.45 10.17 5.44
N SER A 101 -5.97 11.11 6.25
CA SER A 101 -6.80 12.18 6.80
C SER A 101 -5.96 13.30 7.39
N VAL A 102 -6.59 14.41 7.73
CA VAL A 102 -6.08 15.40 8.68
C VAL A 102 -6.69 15.10 10.03
N VAL A 103 -5.90 15.10 11.09
CA VAL A 103 -6.38 15.02 12.46
C VAL A 103 -6.06 16.30 13.22
N GLU A 104 -6.95 16.69 14.12
CA GLU A 104 -6.75 17.76 15.06
C GLU A 104 -6.21 17.19 16.37
N ASN A 105 -5.05 17.65 16.80
CA ASN A 105 -4.46 17.37 18.10
C ASN A 105 -5.05 18.35 19.13
N ARG A 106 -5.79 17.84 20.10
CA ARG A 106 -6.45 18.59 21.16
C ARG A 106 -5.64 18.64 22.45
N GLY A 107 -4.50 17.98 22.45
CA GLY A 107 -3.54 17.98 23.57
C GLY A 107 -3.08 16.60 24.01
N GLU A 108 -2.10 16.58 24.88
CA GLU A 108 -1.56 15.37 25.48
C GLU A 108 -2.47 14.89 26.62
N ILE A 109 -2.87 13.60 26.56
CA ILE A 109 -3.71 12.95 27.58
C ILE A 109 -2.83 12.31 28.65
N SER A 110 -1.76 11.63 28.23
CA SER A 110 -0.86 10.92 29.13
C SER A 110 0.57 10.82 28.61
N ASN A 111 1.52 10.65 29.53
CA ASN A 111 2.92 10.46 29.23
C ASN A 111 3.54 9.56 30.32
N ASP A 112 4.02 8.40 29.93
CA ASP A 112 4.65 7.44 30.83
C ASP A 112 6.22 7.49 30.79
N GLY A 113 6.76 8.49 30.09
CA GLY A 113 8.20 8.64 29.88
C GLY A 113 8.75 7.85 28.68
N THR A 114 8.00 6.91 28.15
CA THR A 114 8.32 6.14 26.94
C THR A 114 7.38 6.51 25.80
N ARG A 115 6.09 6.62 26.11
CA ARG A 115 5.00 6.95 25.20
C ARG A 115 4.21 8.15 25.68
N ARG A 116 3.73 8.89 24.72
CA ARG A 116 2.78 9.99 24.88
C ARG A 116 1.51 9.64 24.14
N VAL A 117 0.38 9.87 24.76
CA VAL A 117 -0.94 9.67 24.15
C VAL A 117 -1.59 11.04 23.97
N PHE A 118 -2.07 11.30 22.76
CA PHE A 118 -2.70 12.56 22.40
C PHE A 118 -4.19 12.36 22.12
N ASP A 119 -5.03 13.32 22.53
CA ASP A 119 -6.40 13.43 22.06
C ASP A 119 -6.40 13.92 20.61
N VAL A 120 -6.61 13.01 19.67
CA VAL A 120 -6.68 13.33 18.25
C VAL A 120 -8.04 12.92 17.68
N ALA A 121 -8.61 13.78 16.85
CA ALA A 121 -9.85 13.51 16.15
C ALA A 121 -9.70 13.83 14.67
N GLN A 122 -10.37 13.06 13.81
CA GLN A 122 -10.44 13.41 12.39
C GLN A 122 -11.06 14.79 12.19
N SER A 123 -10.46 15.53 11.27
CA SER A 123 -10.90 16.87 10.87
C SER A 123 -11.49 16.80 9.46
N GLU A 124 -12.38 17.71 9.13
CA GLU A 124 -12.93 17.85 7.77
C GLU A 124 -11.96 18.53 6.77
N HIS A 125 -10.82 19.05 7.25
CA HIS A 125 -9.81 19.58 6.35
C HIS A 125 -9.35 18.50 5.37
N MET A 126 -9.27 18.83 4.09
CA MET A 126 -8.89 17.93 3.00
C MET A 126 -9.77 16.66 2.89
N ALA A 127 -11.02 16.69 3.38
CA ALA A 127 -11.89 15.51 3.35
C ALA A 127 -12.08 14.96 1.93
N ASP A 128 -12.23 15.81 0.93
CA ASP A 128 -12.38 15.43 -0.48
C ASP A 128 -11.13 14.76 -1.07
N LEU A 129 -9.99 14.90 -0.40
CA LEU A 129 -8.71 14.33 -0.83
C LEU A 129 -8.33 13.06 -0.06
N ARG A 130 -9.13 12.66 0.94
CA ARG A 130 -8.91 11.42 1.71
C ARG A 130 -8.85 10.22 0.77
N ASN A 131 -7.84 9.37 0.97
CA ASN A 131 -7.57 8.17 0.18
C ASN A 131 -7.37 8.41 -1.33
N ARG A 132 -7.24 9.67 -1.75
CA ARG A 132 -7.11 10.08 -3.15
C ARG A 132 -5.79 10.78 -3.46
N LEU A 133 -5.37 11.72 -2.59
CA LEU A 133 -4.14 12.49 -2.80
C LEU A 133 -2.91 11.61 -2.58
N VAL A 134 -2.06 11.53 -3.59
CA VAL A 134 -0.77 10.83 -3.55
C VAL A 134 0.35 11.82 -3.74
N ILE A 135 1.28 11.84 -2.79
CA ILE A 135 2.47 12.68 -2.83
C ILE A 135 3.75 11.85 -2.95
N GLY A 136 4.80 12.47 -3.50
CA GLY A 136 6.14 11.91 -3.48
C GLY A 136 6.84 12.24 -2.17
N TRP A 137 7.11 11.23 -1.35
CA TRP A 137 7.77 11.41 -0.05
C TRP A 137 9.29 11.44 -0.19
N ARG A 138 9.90 12.63 -0.10
CA ARG A 138 11.32 12.86 -0.38
C ARG A 138 12.28 12.48 0.75
N SER A 139 11.78 12.18 1.95
CA SER A 139 12.61 11.87 3.12
C SER A 139 12.38 10.42 3.59
N PRO A 140 13.04 9.41 3.01
CA PRO A 140 12.75 8.01 3.28
C PRO A 140 12.99 7.60 4.74
N ARG A 141 13.89 8.31 5.44
CA ARG A 141 14.24 8.04 6.85
C ARG A 141 13.35 8.76 7.86
N SER A 142 12.63 9.81 7.43
CA SER A 142 11.76 10.59 8.30
C SER A 142 10.32 10.13 8.14
N TRP A 143 9.66 9.79 9.22
CA TRP A 143 8.26 9.40 9.22
C TRP A 143 7.32 10.57 9.56
N TRP A 144 7.87 11.70 10.02
CA TRP A 144 7.16 12.95 10.20
C TRP A 144 8.07 14.14 9.89
N MET A 145 7.48 15.30 9.63
CA MET A 145 8.15 16.57 9.47
C MET A 145 7.20 17.75 9.65
N ASN A 146 7.74 18.96 9.80
CA ASN A 146 6.94 20.17 9.74
C ASN A 146 6.31 20.31 8.35
N ALA A 147 5.06 20.75 8.30
CA ALA A 147 4.36 20.88 7.03
C ALA A 147 4.99 21.93 6.11
N ILE A 148 5.72 22.92 6.63
CA ILE A 148 6.53 23.86 5.81
C ILE A 148 7.54 23.08 4.94
N THR A 149 8.21 22.07 5.49
CA THR A 149 9.15 21.23 4.74
C THR A 149 8.42 20.35 3.74
N ALA A 150 7.35 19.70 4.17
CA ALA A 150 6.54 18.84 3.32
C ALA A 150 5.76 19.60 2.24
N ALA A 151 5.53 20.91 2.41
CA ALA A 151 4.83 21.76 1.47
C ALA A 151 5.42 21.72 0.04
N THR A 152 6.72 21.43 -0.08
CA THR A 152 7.44 21.29 -1.35
C THR A 152 7.33 19.92 -1.98
N TYR A 153 6.67 18.96 -1.33
CA TYR A 153 6.55 17.61 -1.85
C TYR A 153 5.63 17.59 -3.08
N PRO A 154 6.05 16.90 -4.16
CA PRO A 154 5.27 16.87 -5.38
C PRO A 154 4.00 16.04 -5.18
N VAL A 155 2.91 16.51 -5.74
CA VAL A 155 1.68 15.74 -5.90
C VAL A 155 1.85 14.87 -7.14
N PHE A 156 1.77 13.55 -6.96
CA PHE A 156 1.84 12.60 -8.07
C PHE A 156 0.47 12.37 -8.72
N GLY A 157 -0.61 12.58 -7.98
CA GLY A 157 -1.95 12.48 -8.50
C GLY A 157 -3.01 12.59 -7.42
N ILE A 158 -4.24 12.80 -7.87
CA ILE A 158 -5.45 12.69 -7.09
C ILE A 158 -6.25 11.56 -7.72
N ALA A 159 -6.29 10.40 -7.03
CA ALA A 159 -6.98 9.22 -7.52
C ALA A 159 -8.49 9.43 -7.50
N ASP A 160 -9.20 8.66 -8.31
CA ASP A 160 -10.65 8.59 -8.25
C ASP A 160 -11.11 8.06 -6.88
N ALA A 161 -12.16 8.64 -6.34
CA ALA A 161 -12.74 8.25 -5.05
C ALA A 161 -13.64 7.03 -5.15
N GLU A 162 -14.19 6.74 -6.35
CA GLU A 162 -15.18 5.69 -6.49
C GLU A 162 -14.58 4.30 -6.26
N PRO A 163 -15.14 3.50 -5.32
CA PRO A 163 -14.76 2.13 -5.14
C PRO A 163 -15.03 1.32 -6.43
N ILE A 164 -14.10 0.46 -6.81
CA ILE A 164 -14.31 -0.48 -7.89
C ILE A 164 -15.00 -1.72 -7.31
N PRO A 165 -16.23 -2.07 -7.76
CA PRO A 165 -16.91 -3.25 -7.27
C PRO A 165 -16.13 -4.52 -7.55
N PHE A 166 -16.11 -5.46 -6.60
CA PHE A 166 -15.51 -6.77 -6.80
C PHE A 166 -16.31 -7.56 -7.85
N PRO A 167 -15.67 -8.05 -8.93
CA PRO A 167 -16.40 -8.67 -10.06
C PRO A 167 -16.87 -10.09 -9.76
N GLY A 168 -16.48 -10.66 -8.63
CA GLY A 168 -16.63 -12.08 -8.30
C GLY A 168 -15.38 -12.90 -8.66
N PHE A 169 -15.20 -14.01 -7.97
CA PHE A 169 -14.01 -14.86 -8.11
C PHE A 169 -13.86 -15.45 -9.52
N ASP A 170 -14.96 -15.82 -10.15
CA ASP A 170 -14.97 -16.50 -11.46
C ASP A 170 -14.56 -15.57 -12.63
N ARG A 171 -14.65 -14.26 -12.42
CA ARG A 171 -14.30 -13.25 -13.43
C ARG A 171 -12.98 -12.56 -13.17
N LEU A 172 -12.25 -13.02 -12.14
CA LEU A 172 -11.04 -12.37 -11.71
C LEU A 172 -9.85 -12.76 -12.61
N VAL A 173 -9.46 -11.85 -13.47
CA VAL A 173 -8.28 -11.96 -14.32
C VAL A 173 -7.53 -10.65 -14.23
N LEU A 174 -6.29 -10.68 -13.71
CA LEU A 174 -5.48 -9.51 -13.43
C LEU A 174 -4.12 -9.58 -14.10
N THR A 175 -3.68 -8.51 -14.72
CA THR A 175 -2.26 -8.32 -15.02
C THR A 175 -1.48 -8.08 -13.73
N HIS A 176 -0.15 -8.18 -13.77
CA HIS A 176 0.68 -7.87 -12.60
C HIS A 176 0.49 -6.42 -12.10
N ALA A 177 0.37 -5.45 -13.03
CA ALA A 177 0.09 -4.06 -12.68
C ALA A 177 -1.28 -3.89 -11.99
N GLN A 178 -2.31 -4.56 -12.48
CA GLN A 178 -3.63 -4.56 -11.82
C GLN A 178 -3.59 -5.24 -10.46
N LEU A 179 -2.85 -6.35 -10.32
CA LEU A 179 -2.65 -7.00 -9.02
C LEU A 179 -1.98 -6.04 -8.03
N GLN A 180 -0.97 -5.29 -8.46
CA GLN A 180 -0.33 -4.27 -7.63
C GLN A 180 -1.31 -3.18 -7.21
N ALA A 181 -2.17 -2.69 -8.12
CA ALA A 181 -3.21 -1.71 -7.83
C ALA A 181 -4.22 -2.26 -6.81
N VAL A 182 -4.71 -3.50 -7.01
CA VAL A 182 -5.63 -4.18 -6.09
C VAL A 182 -5.05 -4.27 -4.68
N MET A 183 -3.75 -4.55 -4.55
CA MET A 183 -3.12 -4.69 -3.23
C MET A 183 -2.78 -3.35 -2.56
N ARG A 184 -2.75 -2.23 -3.30
CA ARG A 184 -2.28 -0.93 -2.79
C ARG A 184 -3.35 0.15 -2.73
N GLU A 185 -4.25 0.20 -3.71
CA GLU A 185 -5.18 1.32 -3.84
C GLU A 185 -6.44 1.11 -3.00
N HIS A 186 -6.87 2.17 -2.32
CA HIS A 186 -8.07 2.13 -1.46
C HIS A 186 -9.34 1.74 -2.23
N ARG A 187 -9.48 2.15 -3.48
CA ARG A 187 -10.64 1.84 -4.33
C ARG A 187 -10.91 0.34 -4.52
N TYR A 188 -9.94 -0.52 -4.23
CA TYR A 188 -10.04 -1.99 -4.28
C TYR A 188 -10.23 -2.64 -2.90
N ALA A 189 -10.63 -1.89 -1.87
CA ALA A 189 -10.78 -2.45 -0.52
C ALA A 189 -11.71 -3.68 -0.48
N SER A 190 -12.86 -3.62 -1.18
CA SER A 190 -13.80 -4.76 -1.29
C SER A 190 -13.17 -6.01 -1.93
N TRP A 191 -12.24 -5.82 -2.87
CA TRP A 191 -11.51 -6.93 -3.50
C TRP A 191 -10.58 -7.61 -2.49
N ARG A 192 -9.84 -6.81 -1.71
CA ARG A 192 -8.95 -7.34 -0.68
C ARG A 192 -9.72 -8.08 0.42
N THR A 193 -10.87 -7.55 0.82
CA THR A 193 -11.78 -8.24 1.76
C THR A 193 -12.22 -9.59 1.19
N ALA A 194 -12.71 -9.64 -0.06
CA ALA A 194 -13.12 -10.88 -0.70
C ALA A 194 -11.95 -11.88 -0.81
N LEU A 195 -10.77 -11.44 -1.26
CA LEU A 195 -9.59 -12.30 -1.40
C LEU A 195 -9.02 -12.77 -0.05
N SER A 196 -9.31 -12.05 1.05
CA SER A 196 -8.92 -12.46 2.41
C SER A 196 -9.84 -13.53 3.00
N SER A 197 -11.09 -13.60 2.53
CA SER A 197 -12.11 -14.52 3.07
C SER A 197 -12.06 -15.92 2.48
N VAL A 198 -11.15 -16.19 1.54
CA VAL A 198 -11.06 -17.46 0.83
C VAL A 198 -9.63 -17.98 0.74
N VAL A 199 -9.52 -19.30 0.68
CA VAL A 199 -8.32 -20.02 0.25
C VAL A 199 -8.61 -20.66 -1.12
N GLY A 200 -7.59 -21.18 -1.82
CA GLY A 200 -7.88 -21.78 -3.12
C GLY A 200 -6.70 -22.00 -4.03
N ILE A 201 -7.03 -22.36 -5.26
CA ILE A 201 -6.10 -22.64 -6.35
C ILE A 201 -6.13 -21.48 -7.35
N TYR A 202 -4.97 -21.00 -7.70
CA TYR A 202 -4.79 -19.91 -8.68
C TYR A 202 -3.87 -20.31 -9.82
N LEU A 203 -3.99 -19.58 -10.91
CA LEU A 203 -3.18 -19.72 -12.11
C LEU A 203 -2.40 -18.43 -12.35
N ILE A 204 -1.11 -18.57 -12.65
CA ILE A 204 -0.29 -17.50 -13.22
C ILE A 204 0.09 -17.93 -14.63
N THR A 205 -0.21 -17.09 -15.61
CA THR A 205 0.18 -17.31 -17.01
C THR A 205 1.21 -16.27 -17.43
N ASP A 206 2.32 -16.71 -17.98
CA ASP A 206 3.26 -15.82 -18.67
C ASP A 206 2.74 -15.56 -20.10
N ASN A 207 2.26 -14.37 -20.35
CA ASN A 207 1.67 -14.01 -21.65
C ASN A 207 2.68 -13.93 -22.82
N ARG A 208 3.99 -14.06 -22.54
CA ARG A 208 5.02 -14.06 -23.60
C ARG A 208 5.05 -15.38 -24.36
N ASP A 209 4.84 -16.47 -23.66
CA ASP A 209 4.99 -17.82 -24.21
C ASP A 209 3.87 -18.79 -23.83
N GLY A 210 2.93 -18.33 -23.00
CA GLY A 210 1.78 -19.11 -22.56
C GLY A 210 2.08 -20.13 -21.47
N ARG A 211 3.31 -20.19 -20.93
CA ARG A 211 3.62 -21.11 -19.82
C ARG A 211 2.83 -20.74 -18.58
N GLN A 212 2.42 -21.76 -17.84
CA GLN A 212 1.51 -21.62 -16.71
C GLN A 212 2.10 -22.18 -15.43
N TYR A 213 1.77 -21.54 -14.33
CA TYR A 213 2.05 -21.98 -12.97
C TYR A 213 0.73 -22.09 -12.19
N VAL A 214 0.45 -23.28 -11.69
CA VAL A 214 -0.65 -23.52 -10.73
C VAL A 214 -0.09 -23.44 -9.33
N GLY A 215 -0.69 -22.62 -8.50
CA GLY A 215 -0.35 -22.50 -7.08
C GLY A 215 -1.56 -22.55 -6.19
N LYS A 216 -1.33 -22.73 -4.91
CA LYS A 216 -2.36 -22.71 -3.88
C LYS A 216 -2.10 -21.65 -2.82
N ALA A 217 -3.17 -21.22 -2.17
CA ALA A 217 -3.18 -20.54 -0.89
C ALA A 217 -4.03 -21.40 0.05
N ASP A 218 -3.47 -21.83 1.17
CA ASP A 218 -4.09 -22.77 2.10
C ASP A 218 -3.69 -22.49 3.55
N GLY A 219 -4.39 -23.13 4.49
CA GLY A 219 -4.12 -22.98 5.93
C GLY A 219 -4.25 -21.55 6.41
N ALA A 220 -3.16 -20.98 6.94
CA ALA A 220 -3.13 -19.62 7.45
C ALA A 220 -2.99 -18.54 6.33
N GLU A 221 -2.70 -18.96 5.09
CA GLU A 221 -2.52 -18.04 3.97
C GLU A 221 -3.79 -17.95 3.11
N SER A 222 -4.46 -16.80 3.11
CA SER A 222 -5.52 -16.49 2.15
C SER A 222 -4.95 -16.21 0.77
N ILE A 223 -5.83 -16.21 -0.26
CA ILE A 223 -5.48 -15.76 -1.61
C ILE A 223 -4.84 -14.37 -1.56
N ARG A 224 -5.36 -13.46 -0.75
CA ARG A 224 -4.81 -12.12 -0.58
C ARG A 224 -3.36 -12.14 -0.12
N GLN A 225 -3.04 -12.89 0.94
CA GLN A 225 -1.66 -12.93 1.47
C GLN A 225 -0.69 -13.45 0.41
N ARG A 226 -1.09 -14.53 -0.27
CA ARG A 226 -0.27 -15.13 -1.32
C ARG A 226 -0.04 -14.18 -2.49
N TRP A 227 -1.09 -13.52 -2.96
CA TRP A 227 -1.03 -12.57 -4.08
C TRP A 227 -0.33 -11.26 -3.71
N THR A 228 -0.36 -10.84 -2.45
CA THR A 228 0.46 -9.71 -1.97
C THR A 228 1.95 -9.96 -2.14
N ALA A 229 2.42 -11.19 -1.90
CA ALA A 229 3.82 -11.55 -2.14
C ALA A 229 4.19 -11.41 -3.62
N TYR A 230 3.33 -11.87 -4.54
CA TYR A 230 3.55 -11.69 -5.99
C TYR A 230 3.53 -10.21 -6.41
N ALA A 231 2.59 -9.42 -5.90
CA ALA A 231 2.51 -7.99 -6.17
C ALA A 231 3.79 -7.24 -5.71
N THR A 232 4.44 -7.74 -4.64
CA THR A 232 5.61 -7.10 -4.04
C THR A 232 6.91 -7.45 -4.76
N ASN A 233 7.12 -8.72 -5.09
CA ASN A 233 8.42 -9.23 -5.58
C ASN A 233 8.34 -9.96 -6.93
N GLY A 234 7.16 -10.07 -7.52
CA GLY A 234 6.91 -10.70 -8.82
C GLY A 234 6.91 -12.23 -8.82
N HIS A 235 7.49 -12.89 -7.81
CA HIS A 235 7.67 -14.35 -7.84
C HIS A 235 7.05 -15.09 -6.63
N GLY A 236 6.60 -14.37 -5.58
CA GLY A 236 5.97 -14.96 -4.40
C GLY A 236 6.78 -16.06 -3.70
N GLY A 237 8.12 -16.05 -3.85
CA GLY A 237 9.02 -17.09 -3.33
C GLY A 237 9.24 -18.28 -4.29
N ASN A 238 8.54 -18.36 -5.41
CA ASN A 238 8.71 -19.44 -6.38
C ASN A 238 10.02 -19.27 -7.19
N VAL A 239 10.81 -20.34 -7.25
CA VAL A 239 12.13 -20.32 -7.91
C VAL A 239 11.99 -20.18 -9.43
N GLU A 240 11.02 -20.84 -10.05
CA GLU A 240 10.83 -20.84 -11.50
C GLU A 240 10.34 -19.47 -12.01
N LEU A 241 9.64 -18.70 -11.17
CA LEU A 241 9.18 -17.37 -11.52
C LEU A 241 10.24 -16.28 -11.30
N ARG A 242 11.29 -16.53 -10.50
CA ARG A 242 12.33 -15.52 -10.20
C ARG A 242 13.09 -15.02 -11.43
N GLY A 243 13.26 -15.87 -12.43
CA GLY A 243 13.98 -15.53 -13.66
C GLY A 243 13.11 -14.88 -14.72
N LEU A 244 11.83 -14.67 -14.45
CA LEU A 244 10.87 -14.17 -15.41
C LEU A 244 10.46 -12.72 -15.05
N ASP A 245 10.08 -11.96 -16.10
CA ASP A 245 9.61 -10.60 -15.92
C ASP A 245 8.12 -10.63 -15.51
N PRO A 246 7.77 -10.19 -14.28
CA PRO A 246 6.41 -10.25 -13.79
C PRO A 246 5.43 -9.33 -14.55
N ILE A 247 5.91 -8.37 -15.33
CA ILE A 247 5.05 -7.48 -16.13
C ILE A 247 4.17 -8.26 -17.12
N SER A 248 4.66 -9.43 -17.56
CA SER A 248 3.94 -10.32 -18.48
C SER A 248 2.97 -11.28 -17.78
N PHE A 249 2.93 -11.29 -16.45
CA PHE A 249 2.11 -12.24 -15.71
C PHE A 249 0.64 -11.82 -15.67
N GLN A 250 -0.21 -12.81 -15.86
CA GLN A 250 -1.64 -12.74 -15.66
C GLN A 250 -2.04 -13.69 -14.53
N PHE A 251 -2.86 -13.19 -13.61
CA PHE A 251 -3.32 -13.91 -12.42
C PHE A 251 -4.81 -14.20 -12.54
N SER A 252 -5.22 -15.43 -12.27
CA SER A 252 -6.62 -15.83 -12.23
C SER A 252 -6.86 -16.87 -11.14
N LEU A 253 -8.12 -17.08 -10.76
CA LEU A 253 -8.52 -18.12 -9.81
C LEU A 253 -9.08 -19.32 -10.58
N LEU A 254 -8.65 -20.52 -10.21
CA LEU A 254 -9.17 -21.78 -10.74
C LEU A 254 -10.27 -22.35 -9.84
N ARG A 255 -10.10 -22.23 -8.52
CA ARG A 255 -11.07 -22.70 -7.54
C ARG A 255 -10.86 -22.00 -6.20
N VAL A 256 -11.95 -21.62 -5.57
CA VAL A 256 -11.96 -21.07 -4.20
C VAL A 256 -12.58 -22.07 -3.25
N PHE A 257 -12.15 -22.02 -1.98
CA PHE A 257 -12.64 -22.85 -0.90
C PHE A 257 -12.86 -21.99 0.35
N ASP A 258 -13.73 -22.49 1.22
CA ASP A 258 -13.86 -21.97 2.58
C ASP A 258 -12.54 -22.16 3.34
N PRO A 259 -12.10 -21.20 4.15
CA PRO A 259 -10.89 -21.33 4.96
C PRO A 259 -10.85 -22.55 5.89
N ALA A 260 -12.02 -23.08 6.28
CA ALA A 260 -12.13 -24.32 7.07
C ALA A 260 -11.95 -25.59 6.25
N THR A 261 -11.79 -25.51 4.93
CA THR A 261 -11.59 -26.70 4.08
C THR A 261 -10.28 -27.42 4.46
N PRO A 262 -10.31 -28.74 4.66
CA PRO A 262 -9.10 -29.50 4.98
C PRO A 262 -8.01 -29.31 3.90
N THR A 263 -6.76 -29.08 4.33
CA THR A 263 -5.61 -28.85 3.43
C THR A 263 -5.45 -29.98 2.40
N ARG A 264 -5.71 -31.24 2.79
CA ARG A 264 -5.65 -32.40 1.88
C ARG A 264 -6.56 -32.25 0.64
N ASP A 265 -7.73 -31.61 0.79
CA ASP A 265 -8.69 -31.44 -0.29
C ASP A 265 -8.22 -30.33 -1.23
N ILE A 266 -7.55 -29.30 -0.69
CA ILE A 266 -6.89 -28.24 -1.46
C ILE A 266 -5.68 -28.79 -2.22
N ASP A 267 -4.87 -29.67 -1.57
CA ASP A 267 -3.73 -30.36 -2.19
C ASP A 267 -4.17 -31.25 -3.35
N ALA A 268 -5.27 -31.98 -3.18
CA ALA A 268 -5.84 -32.81 -4.23
C ALA A 268 -6.29 -31.97 -5.43
N ALA A 269 -6.94 -30.82 -5.17
CA ALA A 269 -7.34 -29.91 -6.22
C ALA A 269 -6.14 -29.26 -6.93
N GLU A 270 -5.10 -28.85 -6.21
CA GLU A 270 -3.87 -28.32 -6.81
C GLU A 270 -3.23 -29.34 -7.74
N SER A 271 -3.09 -30.59 -7.26
CA SER A 271 -2.50 -31.68 -8.05
C SER A 271 -3.33 -31.98 -9.31
N HIS A 272 -4.65 -31.99 -9.18
CA HIS A 272 -5.56 -32.16 -10.30
C HIS A 272 -5.36 -31.06 -11.38
N PHE A 273 -5.32 -29.78 -10.97
CA PHE A 273 -5.13 -28.69 -11.94
C PHE A 273 -3.73 -28.69 -12.55
N LYS A 274 -2.68 -29.05 -11.81
CA LYS A 274 -1.32 -29.22 -12.37
C LYS A 274 -1.29 -30.28 -13.47
N GLU A 275 -2.03 -31.38 -13.28
CA GLU A 275 -2.13 -32.44 -14.26
C GLU A 275 -3.01 -32.03 -15.46
N ALA A 276 -4.22 -31.54 -15.20
CA ALA A 276 -5.17 -31.15 -16.23
C ALA A 276 -4.64 -30.08 -17.18
N LEU A 277 -3.86 -29.12 -16.65
CA LEU A 277 -3.24 -28.04 -17.44
C LEU A 277 -1.81 -28.39 -17.91
N GLY A 278 -1.30 -29.57 -17.58
CA GLY A 278 0.04 -30.06 -17.98
C GLY A 278 1.18 -29.18 -17.49
N THR A 279 0.98 -28.43 -16.40
CA THR A 279 1.94 -27.39 -15.96
C THR A 279 3.26 -27.96 -15.43
N ARG A 280 3.28 -29.26 -15.03
CA ARG A 280 4.51 -29.98 -14.70
C ARG A 280 5.36 -30.33 -15.92
N ARG A 281 4.73 -30.60 -17.07
CA ARG A 281 5.42 -31.01 -18.31
C ARG A 281 5.78 -29.83 -19.19
N HIS A 282 4.87 -28.90 -19.33
CA HIS A 282 4.93 -27.82 -20.32
C HIS A 282 4.93 -26.42 -19.68
N GLY A 283 4.72 -26.32 -18.37
CA GLY A 283 4.62 -25.07 -17.63
C GLY A 283 5.77 -24.82 -16.66
N LEU A 284 5.42 -24.14 -15.56
CA LEU A 284 6.35 -23.60 -14.56
C LEU A 284 6.23 -24.32 -13.20
N ASN A 285 5.53 -25.45 -13.09
CA ASN A 285 5.53 -26.29 -11.90
C ASN A 285 6.63 -27.38 -12.02
N ARG A 286 7.39 -27.58 -10.93
CA ARG A 286 8.44 -28.61 -10.86
C ARG A 286 8.12 -29.73 -9.89
N ASN A 287 7.08 -29.58 -9.06
CA ASN A 287 6.63 -30.54 -8.03
C ASN A 287 5.24 -31.12 -8.34
#